data_411d97b0e536f5a6ddeed0d0a5533d44
#
_entry.id   411d97b0e536f5a6ddeed0d0a5533d44
#
_cell.length_a   1.000
_cell.length_b   1.000
_cell.length_c   1.000
_cell.angle_alpha   90.00
_cell.angle_beta   90.00
_cell.angle_gamma   90.00
#
_symmetry.space_group_name_H-M   'P 1'
#
loop_
_entity.id
_entity.type
_entity.pdbx_description
1 polymer ?
#
loop_
_entity_poly.entity_id
_entity_poly.type
_entity_poly.pdbx_seq_one_letter_code
_entity_poly.pdbx_strand_id
1 'polypeptide(L)'
;MVVYLAFGLLYSVTTPLFEASDELWHYPFIKRLADGDGLPVQTPDQIGPWRQEGSQPPLYYALGALLTRWVDTSDMEVLRWINPHADIGVLTRDRNVNMVIHTERERWPFSGAALAVYLVRWMSVGLGAVTVLAAWLTARELAPGNRWLPLAAGAITAFNPMFLFVTASVNNDALVIALCAVCLWLMVRYVRGEPRPWHWALLGGLLGLASLSKASALGMLALAAATGAVVGWRTRHTPAGGWRALLVAGVGIAVPLVTIGGWWYYRNWLLYRDPLGLNAFVAIVGPRHPVPTLRQLLGEWQGFVMSYWAFFGGVNVAAPRWVYWALSLLGGAGLLGMALHVWRLVRARERD
;
A
#
# COMPACT_ATOMS: atom_id res chain seq x y z
N MET A 1 15.55 -11.49 -3.46
CA MET A 1 15.74 -10.10 -2.97
C MET A 1 16.57 -9.26 -3.95
N VAL A 2 17.81 -9.65 -4.28
CA VAL A 2 18.66 -8.87 -5.23
C VAL A 2 17.95 -8.60 -6.55
N VAL A 3 17.33 -9.62 -7.16
CA VAL A 3 16.60 -9.47 -8.43
C VAL A 3 15.42 -8.51 -8.30
N TYR A 4 14.67 -8.55 -7.18
CA TYR A 4 13.61 -7.57 -6.92
C TYR A 4 14.16 -6.14 -6.87
N LEU A 5 15.23 -5.91 -6.10
CA LEU A 5 15.85 -4.59 -5.99
C LEU A 5 16.33 -4.08 -7.37
N ALA A 6 16.95 -4.95 -8.16
CA ALA A 6 17.40 -4.60 -9.51
C ALA A 6 16.21 -4.17 -10.42
N PHE A 7 15.12 -4.95 -10.42
CA PHE A 7 13.93 -4.58 -11.18
C PHE A 7 13.22 -3.34 -10.61
N GLY A 8 13.12 -3.21 -9.29
CA GLY A 8 12.53 -2.01 -8.66
C GLY A 8 13.30 -0.75 -9.03
N LEU A 9 14.65 -0.79 -8.98
CA LEU A 9 15.47 0.33 -9.42
C LEU A 9 15.32 0.59 -10.91
N LEU A 10 15.28 -0.47 -11.76
CA LEU A 10 15.04 -0.32 -13.18
C LEU A 10 13.69 0.36 -13.46
N TYR A 11 12.60 -0.13 -12.85
CA TYR A 11 11.27 0.50 -12.97
C TYR A 11 11.29 1.95 -12.53
N SER A 12 11.99 2.27 -11.42
CA SER A 12 12.04 3.64 -10.88
C SER A 12 12.70 4.63 -11.84
N VAL A 13 13.66 4.19 -12.67
CA VAL A 13 14.37 5.07 -13.61
C VAL A 13 13.81 5.02 -15.04
N THR A 14 13.14 3.92 -15.42
CA THR A 14 12.52 3.79 -16.74
C THR A 14 11.12 4.37 -16.82
N THR A 15 10.40 4.45 -15.70
CA THR A 15 9.13 5.17 -15.63
C THR A 15 9.44 6.66 -15.57
N PRO A 16 9.01 7.47 -16.56
CA PRO A 16 9.26 8.91 -16.55
C PRO A 16 8.67 9.57 -15.29
N LEU A 17 9.17 10.73 -14.91
CA LEU A 17 8.70 11.43 -13.72
C LEU A 17 7.21 11.78 -13.85
N PHE A 18 6.46 11.57 -12.76
CA PHE A 18 5.02 11.87 -12.66
C PHE A 18 4.11 11.07 -13.61
N GLU A 19 4.64 10.04 -14.28
CA GLU A 19 3.85 9.14 -15.12
C GLU A 19 3.32 7.91 -14.38
N ALA A 20 3.81 7.64 -13.17
CA ALA A 20 3.17 6.66 -12.30
C ALA A 20 1.89 7.24 -11.71
N SER A 21 0.82 6.40 -11.65
CA SER A 21 -0.48 6.83 -11.12
C SER A 21 -0.34 7.53 -9.77
N ASP A 22 -1.00 8.65 -9.59
CA ASP A 22 -1.06 9.49 -8.40
C ASP A 22 0.28 10.11 -7.94
N GLU A 23 1.44 9.72 -8.50
CA GLU A 23 2.73 10.33 -8.18
C GLU A 23 2.70 11.85 -8.39
N LEU A 24 1.98 12.29 -9.42
CA LEU A 24 1.71 13.67 -9.74
C LEU A 24 1.06 14.46 -8.59
N TRP A 25 0.36 13.75 -7.68
CA TRP A 25 -0.34 14.30 -6.51
C TRP A 25 0.36 13.98 -5.20
N HIS A 26 1.00 12.82 -5.09
CA HIS A 26 1.73 12.39 -3.89
C HIS A 26 2.98 13.25 -3.65
N TYR A 27 3.77 13.52 -4.70
CA TYR A 27 5.03 14.25 -4.52
C TYR A 27 4.84 15.70 -4.04
N PRO A 28 3.88 16.51 -4.53
CA PRO A 28 3.61 17.83 -4.00
C PRO A 28 3.28 17.87 -2.51
N PHE A 29 2.69 16.82 -1.96
CA PHE A 29 2.49 16.71 -0.51
C PHE A 29 3.83 16.54 0.23
N ILE A 30 4.73 15.69 -0.30
CA ILE A 30 6.09 15.53 0.25
C ILE A 30 6.82 16.87 0.22
N LYS A 31 6.82 17.55 -0.91
CA LYS A 31 7.47 18.86 -1.07
C LYS A 31 6.94 19.88 -0.05
N ARG A 32 5.62 19.98 0.10
CA ARG A 32 5.01 20.88 1.10
C ARG A 32 5.57 20.66 2.51
N LEU A 33 5.70 19.40 2.91
CA LEU A 33 6.28 19.06 4.22
C LEU A 33 7.79 19.34 4.28
N ALA A 34 8.51 19.11 3.19
CA ALA A 34 9.94 19.39 3.08
C ALA A 34 10.25 20.90 3.17
N ASP A 35 9.39 21.72 2.57
CA ASP A 35 9.47 23.20 2.61
C ASP A 35 9.08 23.78 3.99
N GLY A 36 8.47 22.96 4.88
CA GLY A 36 8.06 23.41 6.22
C GLY A 36 6.65 23.99 6.31
N ASP A 37 5.85 23.92 5.24
CA ASP A 37 4.50 24.50 5.15
C ASP A 37 3.43 23.72 5.94
N GLY A 38 3.83 22.64 6.60
CA GLY A 38 2.95 21.82 7.44
C GLY A 38 1.93 20.98 6.67
N LEU A 39 1.05 20.34 7.42
CA LEU A 39 0.06 19.40 6.88
C LEU A 39 -0.99 20.15 6.04
N PRO A 40 -1.36 19.63 4.86
CA PRO A 40 -2.46 20.20 4.07
C PRO A 40 -3.78 20.23 4.84
N VAL A 41 -4.56 21.27 4.60
CA VAL A 41 -5.99 21.32 4.95
C VAL A 41 -6.76 21.29 3.65
N GLN A 42 -7.66 20.32 3.49
CA GLN A 42 -8.45 20.15 2.28
C GLN A 42 -9.69 21.03 2.34
N THR A 43 -9.82 21.91 1.37
CA THR A 43 -11.04 22.68 1.17
C THR A 43 -11.43 22.61 -0.32
N PRO A 44 -12.72 22.44 -0.66
CA PRO A 44 -13.16 22.39 -2.06
C PRO A 44 -12.80 23.66 -2.86
N ASP A 45 -12.72 24.79 -2.16
CA ASP A 45 -12.48 26.11 -2.78
C ASP A 45 -10.98 26.39 -3.02
N GLN A 46 -10.08 25.65 -2.38
CA GLN A 46 -8.63 25.82 -2.50
C GLN A 46 -7.94 24.46 -2.64
N ILE A 47 -7.98 23.91 -3.84
CA ILE A 47 -7.35 22.64 -4.15
C ILE A 47 -5.86 22.87 -4.39
N GLY A 48 -5.00 22.36 -3.47
CA GLY A 48 -3.55 22.40 -3.65
C GLY A 48 -3.05 21.44 -4.71
N PRO A 49 -1.75 21.50 -5.06
CA PRO A 49 -1.15 20.65 -6.09
C PRO A 49 -1.18 19.14 -5.74
N TRP A 50 -1.41 18.80 -4.47
CA TRP A 50 -1.63 17.42 -3.97
C TRP A 50 -3.05 16.91 -4.21
N ARG A 51 -3.99 17.73 -4.69
CA ARG A 51 -5.40 17.39 -4.93
C ARG A 51 -5.99 16.57 -3.76
N GLN A 52 -6.64 15.42 -4.07
CA GLN A 52 -7.24 14.53 -3.07
C GLN A 52 -6.24 13.94 -2.07
N GLU A 53 -4.96 13.83 -2.43
CA GLU A 53 -3.94 13.21 -1.57
C GLU A 53 -3.66 14.01 -0.28
N GLY A 54 -4.01 15.29 -0.23
CA GLY A 54 -3.90 16.10 0.99
C GLY A 54 -4.78 15.63 2.16
N SER A 55 -5.76 14.74 1.95
CA SER A 55 -6.54 14.08 3.00
C SER A 55 -5.93 12.75 3.48
N GLN A 56 -4.87 12.26 2.81
CA GLN A 56 -4.21 11.02 3.19
C GLN A 56 -3.37 11.17 4.48
N PRO A 57 -3.26 10.11 5.29
CA PRO A 57 -2.43 10.10 6.48
C PRO A 57 -0.95 10.39 6.16
N PRO A 58 -0.23 11.12 7.04
CA PRO A 58 0.98 11.84 6.65
C PRO A 58 2.29 11.06 6.73
N LEU A 59 2.34 9.83 7.27
CA LEU A 59 3.61 9.17 7.63
C LEU A 59 4.54 8.96 6.43
N TYR A 60 4.02 8.47 5.31
CA TYR A 60 4.83 8.26 4.11
C TYR A 60 5.41 9.58 3.59
N TYR A 61 4.57 10.63 3.55
CA TYR A 61 4.98 11.95 3.07
C TYR A 61 5.99 12.61 4.00
N ALA A 62 5.86 12.43 5.31
CA ALA A 62 6.82 12.92 6.29
C ALA A 62 8.19 12.23 6.15
N LEU A 63 8.21 10.90 5.89
CA LEU A 63 9.46 10.18 5.62
C LEU A 63 10.12 10.67 4.33
N GLY A 64 9.34 10.85 3.26
CA GLY A 64 9.82 11.42 2.01
C GLY A 64 10.38 12.85 2.19
N ALA A 65 9.67 13.68 2.94
CA ALA A 65 10.11 15.04 3.26
C ALA A 65 11.43 15.07 4.05
N LEU A 66 11.57 14.21 5.07
CA LEU A 66 12.82 14.09 5.83
C LEU A 66 13.99 13.68 4.95
N LEU A 67 13.74 12.79 3.99
CA LEU A 67 14.76 12.33 3.04
C LEU A 67 15.19 13.40 2.05
N THR A 68 14.29 14.32 1.67
CA THR A 68 14.50 15.25 0.55
C THR A 68 14.60 16.72 0.94
N ARG A 69 14.38 17.12 2.20
CA ARG A 69 14.36 18.52 2.67
C ARG A 69 15.64 19.33 2.41
N TRP A 70 16.74 18.66 2.10
CA TRP A 70 18.03 19.28 1.78
C TRP A 70 18.21 19.56 0.29
N VAL A 71 17.27 19.09 -0.56
CA VAL A 71 17.30 19.30 -2.01
C VAL A 71 16.48 20.54 -2.34
N ASP A 72 17.05 21.45 -3.13
CA ASP A 72 16.28 22.55 -3.69
C ASP A 72 15.34 22.02 -4.77
N THR A 73 14.04 22.15 -4.55
CA THR A 73 12.97 21.68 -5.41
C THR A 73 12.13 22.81 -5.99
N SER A 74 12.72 23.99 -6.10
CA SER A 74 12.05 25.18 -6.67
C SER A 74 11.63 25.00 -8.14
N ASP A 75 12.25 24.05 -8.84
CA ASP A 75 11.98 23.69 -10.23
C ASP A 75 10.82 22.68 -10.40
N MET A 76 10.12 22.27 -9.34
CA MET A 76 9.06 21.26 -9.40
C MET A 76 7.97 21.58 -10.42
N GLU A 77 7.51 22.83 -10.49
CA GLU A 77 6.42 23.21 -11.40
C GLU A 77 6.83 23.12 -12.89
N VAL A 78 8.12 23.24 -13.18
CA VAL A 78 8.65 23.04 -14.54
C VAL A 78 8.64 21.55 -14.92
N LEU A 79 9.02 20.66 -13.98
CA LEU A 79 9.00 19.22 -14.18
C LEU A 79 7.58 18.65 -14.16
N ARG A 80 6.69 19.29 -13.41
CA ARG A 80 5.27 18.92 -13.26
C ARG A 80 4.38 19.70 -14.26
N TRP A 81 4.88 20.02 -15.44
CA TRP A 81 4.11 20.69 -16.46
C TRP A 81 3.01 19.78 -17.00
N ILE A 82 1.81 19.91 -16.45
CA ILE A 82 0.65 19.05 -16.74
C ILE A 82 0.29 19.10 -18.22
N ASN A 83 0.15 17.94 -18.84
CA ASN A 83 -0.31 17.80 -20.20
C ASN A 83 -1.83 18.05 -20.26
N PRO A 84 -2.31 19.08 -20.97
CA PRO A 84 -3.74 19.39 -21.02
C PRO A 84 -4.56 18.40 -21.84
N HIS A 85 -3.91 17.48 -22.57
CA HIS A 85 -4.55 16.49 -23.44
C HIS A 85 -4.62 15.09 -22.84
N ALA A 86 -4.07 14.87 -21.65
CA ALA A 86 -4.07 13.59 -20.96
C ALA A 86 -4.74 13.72 -19.58
N ASP A 87 -5.39 12.67 -19.14
CA ASP A 87 -5.95 12.56 -17.79
C ASP A 87 -5.89 11.11 -17.30
N ILE A 88 -5.92 10.93 -15.98
CA ILE A 88 -5.87 9.61 -15.34
C ILE A 88 -7.08 8.77 -15.78
N GLY A 89 -6.80 7.53 -16.22
CA GLY A 89 -7.82 6.59 -16.66
C GLY A 89 -8.41 6.87 -18.05
N VAL A 90 -7.93 7.92 -18.74
CA VAL A 90 -8.41 8.26 -20.08
C VAL A 90 -7.49 7.67 -21.14
N LEU A 91 -8.04 6.79 -21.97
CA LEU A 91 -7.37 6.26 -23.14
C LEU A 91 -7.58 7.21 -24.33
N THR A 92 -6.53 7.88 -24.79
CA THR A 92 -6.58 8.76 -25.95
C THR A 92 -6.37 7.98 -27.24
N ARG A 93 -7.02 8.40 -28.35
CA ARG A 93 -6.89 7.73 -29.65
C ARG A 93 -5.55 7.99 -30.32
N ASP A 94 -4.94 9.13 -30.04
CA ASP A 94 -3.65 9.58 -30.55
C ASP A 94 -2.45 9.03 -29.77
N ARG A 95 -2.71 8.18 -28.73
CA ARG A 95 -1.70 7.62 -27.83
C ARG A 95 -0.92 8.66 -27.01
N ASN A 96 -1.46 9.85 -26.83
CA ASN A 96 -0.90 10.84 -25.93
C ASN A 96 -1.21 10.45 -24.48
N VAL A 97 -0.38 9.57 -23.91
CA VAL A 97 -0.60 8.96 -22.59
C VAL A 97 0.16 9.64 -21.46
N ASN A 98 1.08 10.56 -21.80
CA ASN A 98 1.92 11.21 -20.81
C ASN A 98 1.10 12.23 -20.01
N MET A 99 1.17 12.14 -18.68
CA MET A 99 0.47 13.04 -17.77
C MET A 99 1.13 14.42 -17.68
N VAL A 100 2.42 14.48 -17.98
CA VAL A 100 3.21 15.72 -17.97
C VAL A 100 4.01 15.88 -19.27
N ILE A 101 4.46 17.11 -19.55
CA ILE A 101 5.35 17.42 -20.66
C ILE A 101 6.78 17.28 -20.17
N HIS A 102 7.47 16.23 -20.65
CA HIS A 102 8.83 15.90 -20.24
C HIS A 102 9.87 16.86 -20.80
N THR A 103 10.90 17.14 -19.99
CA THR A 103 12.01 18.03 -20.31
C THR A 103 13.37 17.37 -20.10
N GLU A 104 14.43 17.98 -20.63
CA GLU A 104 15.82 17.54 -20.44
C GLU A 104 16.27 17.54 -18.95
N ARG A 105 15.58 18.27 -18.08
CA ARG A 105 15.89 18.35 -16.64
C ARG A 105 15.64 17.06 -15.86
N GLU A 106 14.95 16.10 -16.46
CA GLU A 106 14.69 14.78 -15.89
C GLU A 106 15.83 13.81 -16.08
N ARG A 107 16.83 14.17 -16.93
CA ARG A 107 17.93 13.28 -17.29
C ARG A 107 19.02 13.22 -16.24
N TRP A 108 19.74 12.12 -16.25
CA TRP A 108 20.95 11.95 -15.45
C TRP A 108 22.04 12.97 -15.87
N PRO A 109 22.80 13.58 -14.93
CA PRO A 109 22.70 13.44 -13.46
C PRO A 109 21.48 14.16 -12.88
N PHE A 110 20.73 13.46 -12.03
CA PHE A 110 19.51 14.01 -11.43
C PHE A 110 19.83 15.17 -10.50
N SER A 111 19.04 16.24 -10.58
CA SER A 111 19.14 17.43 -9.73
C SER A 111 17.75 18.00 -9.42
N GLY A 112 17.66 18.95 -8.52
CA GLY A 112 16.40 19.61 -8.21
C GLY A 112 15.29 18.65 -7.78
N ALA A 113 14.07 18.94 -8.17
CA ALA A 113 12.91 18.11 -7.86
C ALA A 113 13.02 16.70 -8.47
N ALA A 114 13.70 16.52 -9.61
CA ALA A 114 13.95 15.19 -10.17
C ALA A 114 14.74 14.31 -9.21
N LEU A 115 15.83 14.81 -8.63
CA LEU A 115 16.60 14.07 -7.62
C LEU A 115 15.74 13.70 -6.42
N ALA A 116 14.93 14.65 -5.92
CA ALA A 116 14.08 14.40 -4.77
C ALA A 116 13.01 13.31 -5.07
N VAL A 117 12.38 13.32 -6.25
CA VAL A 117 11.45 12.26 -6.66
C VAL A 117 12.14 10.91 -6.72
N TYR A 118 13.34 10.81 -7.34
CA TYR A 118 14.08 9.54 -7.40
C TYR A 118 14.48 9.02 -6.03
N LEU A 119 14.91 9.87 -5.10
CA LEU A 119 15.23 9.46 -3.74
C LEU A 119 14.00 8.84 -3.04
N VAL A 120 12.82 9.43 -3.21
CA VAL A 120 11.57 8.88 -2.65
C VAL A 120 11.14 7.59 -3.36
N ARG A 121 11.31 7.48 -4.67
CA ARG A 121 11.10 6.23 -5.42
C ARG A 121 12.00 5.10 -4.88
N TRP A 122 13.28 5.39 -4.61
CA TRP A 122 14.21 4.39 -4.05
C TRP A 122 13.87 4.01 -2.62
N MET A 123 13.37 4.95 -1.81
CA MET A 123 12.78 4.63 -0.50
C MET A 123 11.60 3.66 -0.67
N SER A 124 10.71 3.90 -1.62
CA SER A 124 9.57 3.02 -1.91
C SER A 124 10.01 1.62 -2.37
N VAL A 125 11.06 1.52 -3.21
CA VAL A 125 11.66 0.22 -3.58
C VAL A 125 12.17 -0.53 -2.34
N GLY A 126 12.83 0.17 -1.41
CA GLY A 126 13.25 -0.41 -0.13
C GLY A 126 12.08 -0.94 0.71
N LEU A 127 10.98 -0.19 0.77
CA LEU A 127 9.75 -0.61 1.44
C LEU A 127 9.11 -1.84 0.77
N GLY A 128 9.11 -1.88 -0.56
CA GLY A 128 8.66 -3.06 -1.30
C GLY A 128 9.53 -4.31 -1.00
N ALA A 129 10.84 -4.14 -0.78
CA ALA A 129 11.71 -5.24 -0.34
C ALA A 129 11.30 -5.79 1.04
N VAL A 130 10.86 -4.94 1.96
CA VAL A 130 10.28 -5.36 3.25
C VAL A 130 9.03 -6.21 3.03
N THR A 131 8.16 -5.83 2.10
CA THR A 131 6.96 -6.60 1.74
C THR A 131 7.32 -7.99 1.23
N VAL A 132 8.26 -8.09 0.29
CA VAL A 132 8.73 -9.39 -0.26
C VAL A 132 9.31 -10.28 0.84
N LEU A 133 10.11 -9.70 1.74
CA LEU A 133 10.66 -10.42 2.88
C LEU A 133 9.57 -10.91 3.83
N ALA A 134 8.59 -10.06 4.14
CA ALA A 134 7.47 -10.41 5.02
C ALA A 134 6.60 -11.52 4.42
N ALA A 135 6.35 -11.51 3.11
CA ALA A 135 5.63 -12.57 2.41
C ALA A 135 6.40 -13.91 2.50
N TRP A 136 7.72 -13.87 2.26
CA TRP A 136 8.58 -15.05 2.42
C TRP A 136 8.58 -15.58 3.86
N LEU A 137 8.71 -14.71 4.87
CA LEU A 137 8.67 -15.07 6.30
C LEU A 137 7.32 -15.67 6.67
N THR A 138 6.21 -15.10 6.20
CA THR A 138 4.85 -15.62 6.43
C THR A 138 4.71 -17.05 5.90
N ALA A 139 5.11 -17.29 4.68
CA ALA A 139 5.06 -18.62 4.07
C ALA A 139 5.98 -19.63 4.79
N ARG A 140 7.15 -19.17 5.27
CA ARG A 140 8.07 -20.00 6.08
C ARG A 140 7.46 -20.38 7.44
N GLU A 141 6.74 -19.45 8.09
CA GLU A 141 6.00 -19.75 9.32
C GLU A 141 4.90 -20.79 9.06
N LEU A 142 4.16 -20.67 7.96
CA LEU A 142 3.07 -21.59 7.62
C LEU A 142 3.56 -23.01 7.28
N ALA A 143 4.71 -23.13 6.62
CA ALA A 143 5.26 -24.41 6.17
C ALA A 143 6.77 -24.51 6.42
N PRO A 144 7.22 -24.67 7.68
CA PRO A 144 8.64 -24.61 8.05
C PRO A 144 9.50 -25.74 7.41
N GLY A 145 8.89 -26.86 7.03
CA GLY A 145 9.59 -27.96 6.33
C GLY A 145 9.63 -27.84 4.81
N ASN A 146 8.97 -26.84 4.23
CA ASN A 146 8.87 -26.66 2.78
C ASN A 146 9.72 -25.46 2.32
N ARG A 147 10.80 -25.74 1.58
CA ARG A 147 11.67 -24.69 1.03
C ARG A 147 11.08 -23.94 -0.16
N TRP A 148 10.16 -24.57 -0.89
CA TRP A 148 9.62 -24.02 -2.14
C TRP A 148 8.48 -23.02 -1.91
N LEU A 149 7.63 -23.26 -0.89
CA LEU A 149 6.51 -22.36 -0.61
C LEU A 149 6.96 -20.94 -0.26
N PRO A 150 7.95 -20.72 0.63
CA PRO A 150 8.48 -19.36 0.88
C PRO A 150 9.10 -18.72 -0.36
N LEU A 151 9.84 -19.49 -1.15
CA LEU A 151 10.42 -18.98 -2.40
C LEU A 151 9.34 -18.57 -3.40
N ALA A 152 8.31 -19.41 -3.57
CA ALA A 152 7.18 -19.09 -4.46
C ALA A 152 6.41 -17.85 -3.98
N ALA A 153 6.11 -17.74 -2.67
CA ALA A 153 5.43 -16.58 -2.10
C ALA A 153 6.23 -15.29 -2.32
N GLY A 154 7.54 -15.33 -2.02
CA GLY A 154 8.43 -14.20 -2.29
C GLY A 154 8.52 -13.84 -3.77
N ALA A 155 8.61 -14.84 -4.66
CA ALA A 155 8.70 -14.62 -6.09
C ALA A 155 7.39 -14.05 -6.69
N ILE A 156 6.24 -14.59 -6.32
CA ILE A 156 4.94 -14.08 -6.80
C ILE A 156 4.73 -12.63 -6.35
N THR A 157 5.11 -12.29 -5.12
CA THR A 157 5.04 -10.91 -4.63
C THR A 157 6.04 -10.02 -5.38
N ALA A 158 7.31 -10.45 -5.49
CA ALA A 158 8.40 -9.66 -6.07
C ALA A 158 8.21 -9.38 -7.57
N PHE A 159 7.58 -10.30 -8.31
CA PHE A 159 7.45 -10.23 -9.76
C PHE A 159 6.02 -9.98 -10.23
N ASN A 160 5.11 -9.57 -9.35
CA ASN A 160 3.86 -8.97 -9.78
C ASN A 160 4.18 -7.63 -10.44
N PRO A 161 3.83 -7.42 -11.74
CA PRO A 161 4.23 -6.21 -12.46
C PRO A 161 3.67 -4.93 -11.84
N MET A 162 2.42 -4.97 -11.34
CA MET A 162 1.80 -3.82 -10.69
C MET A 162 2.44 -3.50 -9.34
N PHE A 163 2.81 -4.53 -8.57
CA PHE A 163 3.55 -4.34 -7.33
C PHE A 163 4.91 -3.66 -7.56
N LEU A 164 5.67 -4.12 -8.58
CA LEU A 164 6.93 -3.47 -8.99
C LEU A 164 6.71 -2.01 -9.37
N PHE A 165 5.69 -1.73 -10.17
CA PHE A 165 5.37 -0.38 -10.63
C PHE A 165 5.02 0.57 -9.48
N VAL A 166 4.11 0.16 -8.59
CA VAL A 166 3.67 0.98 -7.45
C VAL A 166 4.81 1.19 -6.44
N THR A 167 5.59 0.14 -6.14
CA THR A 167 6.72 0.26 -5.20
C THR A 167 7.96 0.92 -5.79
N ALA A 168 7.97 1.20 -7.09
CA ALA A 168 9.01 1.98 -7.77
C ALA A 168 8.60 3.42 -8.06
N SER A 169 7.48 3.87 -7.50
CA SER A 169 6.93 5.24 -7.64
C SER A 169 6.81 5.95 -6.29
N VAL A 170 6.49 7.25 -6.33
CA VAL A 170 6.11 8.01 -5.14
C VAL A 170 4.65 7.72 -4.84
N ASN A 171 4.42 6.75 -3.95
CA ASN A 171 3.08 6.32 -3.57
C ASN A 171 3.05 5.79 -2.13
N ASN A 172 2.10 6.24 -1.32
CA ASN A 172 1.97 5.82 0.08
C ASN A 172 1.59 4.33 0.24
N ASP A 173 1.15 3.67 -0.84
CA ASP A 173 0.92 2.24 -0.86
C ASP A 173 2.20 1.43 -0.56
N ALA A 174 3.37 1.91 -0.96
CA ALA A 174 4.63 1.23 -0.66
C ALA A 174 4.83 1.03 0.85
N LEU A 175 4.53 2.04 1.68
CA LEU A 175 4.69 1.96 3.13
C LEU A 175 3.56 1.15 3.80
N VAL A 176 2.30 1.40 3.42
CA VAL A 176 1.19 0.69 4.06
C VAL A 176 1.23 -0.81 3.76
N ILE A 177 1.56 -1.21 2.53
CA ILE A 177 1.70 -2.62 2.15
C ILE A 177 2.84 -3.28 2.93
N ALA A 178 3.99 -2.61 3.09
CA ALA A 178 5.11 -3.11 3.87
C ALA A 178 4.73 -3.35 5.35
N LEU A 179 4.11 -2.36 5.99
CA LEU A 179 3.67 -2.46 7.38
C LEU A 179 2.58 -3.53 7.57
N CYS A 180 1.58 -3.58 6.68
CA CYS A 180 0.55 -4.61 6.72
C CYS A 180 1.12 -6.02 6.50
N ALA A 181 2.09 -6.20 5.61
CA ALA A 181 2.75 -7.48 5.39
C ALA A 181 3.53 -7.95 6.64
N VAL A 182 4.24 -7.04 7.31
CA VAL A 182 4.91 -7.34 8.59
C VAL A 182 3.90 -7.67 9.69
N CYS A 183 2.80 -6.92 9.79
CA CYS A 183 1.71 -7.24 10.72
C CYS A 183 1.13 -8.63 10.46
N LEU A 184 0.88 -8.98 9.22
CA LEU A 184 0.37 -10.30 8.84
C LEU A 184 1.35 -11.42 9.24
N TRP A 185 2.64 -11.24 8.95
CA TRP A 185 3.67 -12.18 9.40
C TRP A 185 3.66 -12.34 10.92
N LEU A 186 3.60 -11.27 11.69
CA LEU A 186 3.54 -11.34 13.15
C LEU A 186 2.26 -12.03 13.63
N MET A 187 1.10 -11.75 13.05
CA MET A 187 -0.16 -12.41 13.39
C MET A 187 -0.08 -13.92 13.18
N VAL A 188 0.45 -14.37 12.03
CA VAL A 188 0.67 -15.80 11.76
C VAL A 188 1.61 -16.42 12.81
N ARG A 189 2.71 -15.74 13.12
CA ARG A 189 3.66 -16.19 14.14
C ARG A 189 3.03 -16.27 15.54
N TYR A 190 2.14 -15.33 15.91
CA TYR A 190 1.46 -15.32 17.20
C TYR A 190 0.43 -16.46 17.30
N VAL A 191 -0.30 -16.73 16.22
CA VAL A 191 -1.21 -17.89 16.15
C VAL A 191 -0.45 -19.21 16.34
N ARG A 192 0.78 -19.32 15.87
CA ARG A 192 1.59 -20.54 15.95
C ARG A 192 2.43 -20.67 17.24
N GLY A 193 2.75 -19.54 17.85
CA GLY A 193 3.60 -19.44 19.04
C GLY A 193 2.85 -19.09 20.32
N GLU A 194 3.60 -18.57 21.28
CA GLU A 194 3.11 -18.06 22.57
C GLU A 194 3.47 -16.57 22.68
N PRO A 195 2.60 -15.67 22.21
CA PRO A 195 2.86 -14.24 22.24
C PRO A 195 2.87 -13.72 23.69
N ARG A 196 3.92 -12.95 24.01
CA ARG A 196 4.03 -12.22 25.29
C ARG A 196 3.28 -10.87 25.16
N PRO A 197 2.94 -10.18 26.27
CA PRO A 197 2.23 -8.90 26.23
C PRO A 197 2.86 -7.85 25.30
N TRP A 198 4.20 -7.73 25.31
CA TRP A 198 4.88 -6.75 24.45
C TRP A 198 4.76 -7.05 22.94
N HIS A 199 4.51 -8.31 22.54
CA HIS A 199 4.25 -8.64 21.14
C HIS A 199 2.97 -7.98 20.64
N TRP A 200 1.94 -7.92 21.48
CA TRP A 200 0.70 -7.25 21.15
C TRP A 200 0.89 -5.73 21.03
N ALA A 201 1.73 -5.15 21.91
CA ALA A 201 2.09 -3.74 21.83
C ALA A 201 2.88 -3.42 20.55
N LEU A 202 3.81 -4.30 20.15
CA LEU A 202 4.52 -4.17 18.87
C LEU A 202 3.54 -4.20 17.68
N LEU A 203 2.61 -5.17 17.67
CA LEU A 203 1.59 -5.26 16.62
C LEU A 203 0.71 -4.01 16.59
N GLY A 204 0.27 -3.51 17.75
CA GLY A 204 -0.51 -2.29 17.87
C GLY A 204 0.25 -1.05 17.37
N GLY A 205 1.54 -0.95 17.69
CA GLY A 205 2.41 0.12 17.19
C GLY A 205 2.56 0.10 15.67
N LEU A 206 2.80 -1.07 15.09
CA LEU A 206 2.89 -1.22 13.63
C LEU A 206 1.56 -0.94 12.93
N LEU A 207 0.43 -1.35 13.52
CA LEU A 207 -0.90 -0.99 13.01
C LEU A 207 -1.16 0.52 13.12
N GLY A 208 -0.68 1.17 14.18
CA GLY A 208 -0.72 2.63 14.32
C GLY A 208 0.06 3.34 13.22
N LEU A 209 1.29 2.89 12.94
CA LEU A 209 2.10 3.41 11.84
C LEU A 209 1.45 3.13 10.47
N ALA A 210 0.88 1.93 10.28
CA ALA A 210 0.17 1.59 9.06
C ALA A 210 -1.06 2.49 8.83
N SER A 211 -1.83 2.77 9.90
CA SER A 211 -2.97 3.68 9.84
C SER A 211 -2.57 5.13 9.55
N LEU A 212 -1.37 5.55 9.97
CA LEU A 212 -0.77 6.84 9.61
C LEU A 212 -0.18 6.87 8.19
N SER A 213 -0.08 5.72 7.52
CA SER A 213 0.36 5.63 6.12
C SER A 213 -0.83 5.67 5.17
N LYS A 214 -1.90 4.94 5.47
CA LYS A 214 -3.16 4.92 4.69
C LYS A 214 -4.31 4.40 5.55
N ALA A 215 -5.48 5.03 5.44
CA ALA A 215 -6.66 4.65 6.23
C ALA A 215 -7.13 3.21 5.97
N SER A 216 -6.86 2.64 4.79
CA SER A 216 -7.19 1.25 4.45
C SER A 216 -6.52 0.21 5.37
N ALA A 217 -5.39 0.56 6.03
CA ALA A 217 -4.75 -0.29 7.02
C ALA A 217 -5.64 -0.63 8.23
N LEU A 218 -6.67 0.19 8.52
CA LEU A 218 -7.65 -0.10 9.57
C LEU A 218 -8.38 -1.44 9.33
N GLY A 219 -8.48 -1.90 8.08
CA GLY A 219 -9.00 -3.23 7.76
C GLY A 219 -8.21 -4.38 8.40
N MET A 220 -6.92 -4.18 8.72
CA MET A 220 -6.11 -5.17 9.44
C MET A 220 -6.56 -5.40 10.89
N LEU A 221 -7.35 -4.50 11.47
CA LEU A 221 -7.87 -4.66 12.85
C LEU A 221 -8.76 -5.88 12.99
N ALA A 222 -9.52 -6.21 11.94
CA ALA A 222 -10.34 -7.44 11.94
C ALA A 222 -9.46 -8.70 12.04
N LEU A 223 -8.35 -8.74 11.31
CA LEU A 223 -7.38 -9.85 11.37
C LEU A 223 -6.64 -9.88 12.72
N ALA A 224 -6.29 -8.72 13.28
CA ALA A 224 -5.67 -8.63 14.59
C ALA A 224 -6.62 -9.12 15.71
N ALA A 225 -7.89 -8.75 15.65
CA ALA A 225 -8.92 -9.25 16.57
C ALA A 225 -9.11 -10.77 16.44
N ALA A 226 -9.18 -11.28 15.19
CA ALA A 226 -9.25 -12.73 14.94
C ALA A 226 -8.01 -13.47 15.48
N THR A 227 -6.81 -12.88 15.32
CA THR A 227 -5.56 -13.42 15.88
C THR A 227 -5.64 -13.53 17.41
N GLY A 228 -6.08 -12.46 18.08
CA GLY A 228 -6.30 -12.44 19.53
C GLY A 228 -7.32 -13.50 19.97
N ALA A 229 -8.44 -13.63 19.24
CA ALA A 229 -9.47 -14.62 19.51
C ALA A 229 -8.93 -16.07 19.40
N VAL A 230 -8.18 -16.37 18.33
CA VAL A 230 -7.57 -17.69 18.15
C VAL A 230 -6.57 -18.02 19.25
N VAL A 231 -5.70 -17.08 19.63
CA VAL A 231 -4.74 -17.24 20.72
C VAL A 231 -5.47 -17.43 22.05
N GLY A 232 -6.46 -16.59 22.35
CA GLY A 232 -7.27 -16.69 23.57
C GLY A 232 -8.01 -18.03 23.67
N TRP A 233 -8.60 -18.49 22.57
CA TRP A 233 -9.27 -19.80 22.53
C TRP A 233 -8.30 -20.96 22.72
N ARG A 234 -7.12 -20.92 22.08
CA ARG A 234 -6.09 -21.96 22.19
C ARG A 234 -5.54 -22.08 23.63
N THR A 235 -5.39 -20.94 24.30
CA THR A 235 -4.84 -20.86 25.65
C THR A 235 -5.91 -20.93 26.76
N ARG A 236 -7.19 -21.16 26.45
CA ARG A 236 -8.31 -21.05 27.39
C ARG A 236 -8.21 -21.92 28.65
N HIS A 237 -7.42 -22.98 28.60
CA HIS A 237 -7.20 -23.90 29.72
C HIS A 237 -6.00 -23.53 30.60
N THR A 238 -5.28 -22.42 30.26
CA THR A 238 -4.17 -21.92 31.07
C THR A 238 -4.61 -20.79 32.00
N PRO A 239 -3.95 -20.57 33.14
CA PRO A 239 -4.32 -19.49 34.07
C PRO A 239 -4.28 -18.06 33.45
N ALA A 240 -3.42 -17.83 32.47
CA ALA A 240 -3.25 -16.56 31.76
C ALA A 240 -4.02 -16.51 30.43
N GLY A 241 -4.77 -17.56 30.07
CA GLY A 241 -5.45 -17.70 28.79
C GLY A 241 -6.93 -17.26 28.81
N GLY A 242 -7.66 -17.63 27.76
CA GLY A 242 -9.05 -17.31 27.58
C GLY A 242 -9.29 -15.79 27.49
N TRP A 243 -10.25 -15.26 28.26
CA TRP A 243 -10.62 -13.84 28.26
C TRP A 243 -9.47 -12.90 28.67
N ARG A 244 -8.57 -13.38 29.57
CA ARG A 244 -7.39 -12.60 29.99
C ARG A 244 -6.43 -12.38 28.83
N ALA A 245 -6.16 -13.41 28.04
CA ALA A 245 -5.35 -13.29 26.84
C ALA A 245 -5.99 -12.35 25.81
N LEU A 246 -7.32 -12.40 25.65
CA LEU A 246 -8.06 -11.46 24.80
C LEU A 246 -7.93 -10.02 25.29
N LEU A 247 -8.06 -9.79 26.59
CA LEU A 247 -7.89 -8.44 27.18
C LEU A 247 -6.47 -7.91 26.96
N VAL A 248 -5.45 -8.73 27.24
CA VAL A 248 -4.05 -8.38 27.03
C VAL A 248 -3.77 -8.07 25.55
N ALA A 249 -4.31 -8.87 24.62
CA ALA A 249 -4.19 -8.62 23.20
C ALA A 249 -4.91 -7.33 22.80
N GLY A 250 -6.15 -7.14 23.25
CA GLY A 250 -6.95 -5.96 22.94
C GLY A 250 -6.32 -4.66 23.43
N VAL A 251 -5.93 -4.61 24.71
CA VAL A 251 -5.27 -3.42 25.30
C VAL A 251 -3.88 -3.21 24.67
N GLY A 252 -3.11 -4.29 24.50
CA GLY A 252 -1.79 -4.24 23.89
C GLY A 252 -1.82 -3.71 22.47
N ILE A 253 -2.85 -3.99 21.69
CA ILE A 253 -3.02 -3.45 20.34
C ILE A 253 -3.61 -2.02 20.40
N ALA A 254 -4.68 -1.81 21.15
CA ALA A 254 -5.43 -0.55 21.11
C ALA A 254 -4.62 0.64 21.62
N VAL A 255 -3.87 0.47 22.72
CA VAL A 255 -3.13 1.59 23.33
C VAL A 255 -2.07 2.14 22.37
N PRO A 256 -1.12 1.35 21.81
CA PRO A 256 -0.15 1.89 20.87
C PRO A 256 -0.77 2.38 19.55
N LEU A 257 -1.80 1.70 19.04
CA LEU A 257 -2.52 2.13 17.85
C LEU A 257 -3.08 3.55 18.02
N VAL A 258 -3.81 3.78 19.12
CA VAL A 258 -4.45 5.07 19.39
C VAL A 258 -3.40 6.15 19.70
N THR A 259 -2.37 5.81 20.47
CA THR A 259 -1.30 6.77 20.81
C THR A 259 -0.53 7.22 19.56
N ILE A 260 -0.23 6.31 18.65
CA ILE A 260 0.53 6.61 17.43
C ILE A 260 -0.37 7.20 16.35
N GLY A 261 -1.51 6.57 16.04
CA GLY A 261 -2.35 6.92 14.90
C GLY A 261 -3.53 7.84 15.22
N GLY A 262 -4.04 7.80 16.47
CA GLY A 262 -5.31 8.42 16.83
C GLY A 262 -5.37 9.93 16.64
N TRP A 263 -4.24 10.63 16.85
CA TRP A 263 -4.17 12.08 16.65
C TRP A 263 -4.56 12.54 15.25
N TRP A 264 -4.22 11.75 14.21
CA TRP A 264 -4.57 12.07 12.83
C TRP A 264 -6.08 12.03 12.61
N TYR A 265 -6.74 10.97 13.08
CA TYR A 265 -8.18 10.79 12.96
C TYR A 265 -8.94 11.83 13.82
N TYR A 266 -8.39 12.19 14.98
CA TYR A 266 -8.92 13.27 15.80
C TYR A 266 -8.79 14.63 15.09
N ARG A 267 -7.63 14.93 14.47
CA ARG A 267 -7.45 16.13 13.64
C ARG A 267 -8.51 16.20 12.53
N ASN A 268 -8.70 15.11 11.80
CA ASN A 268 -9.68 15.06 10.72
C ASN A 268 -11.12 15.28 11.26
N TRP A 269 -11.45 14.71 12.41
CA TRP A 269 -12.72 14.96 13.07
C TRP A 269 -12.92 16.45 13.38
N LEU A 270 -11.89 17.15 13.87
CA LEU A 270 -11.97 18.58 14.15
C LEU A 270 -12.14 19.40 12.87
N LEU A 271 -11.40 19.09 11.81
CA LEU A 271 -11.39 19.84 10.55
C LEU A 271 -12.62 19.55 9.68
N TYR A 272 -12.96 18.27 9.52
CA TYR A 272 -13.90 17.80 8.49
C TYR A 272 -15.17 17.20 9.07
N ARG A 273 -15.28 17.03 10.40
CA ARG A 273 -16.31 16.24 11.08
C ARG A 273 -16.41 14.81 10.57
N ASP A 274 -15.33 14.32 10.02
CA ASP A 274 -15.14 12.98 9.45
C ASP A 274 -13.74 12.48 9.84
N PRO A 275 -13.63 11.47 10.71
CA PRO A 275 -12.33 10.96 11.16
C PRO A 275 -11.45 10.43 10.02
N LEU A 276 -12.06 9.87 8.98
CA LEU A 276 -11.34 9.29 7.85
C LEU A 276 -10.95 10.34 6.79
N GLY A 277 -11.57 11.53 6.82
CA GLY A 277 -11.36 12.57 5.80
C GLY A 277 -11.95 12.20 4.43
N LEU A 278 -12.85 11.21 4.37
CA LEU A 278 -13.46 10.75 3.10
C LEU A 278 -14.33 11.82 2.46
N ASN A 279 -15.05 12.61 3.27
CA ASN A 279 -15.88 13.70 2.75
C ASN A 279 -15.03 14.75 2.03
N ALA A 280 -13.85 15.09 2.59
CA ALA A 280 -12.91 16.02 1.99
C ALA A 280 -12.29 15.43 0.70
N PHE A 281 -11.97 14.15 0.71
CA PHE A 281 -11.50 13.42 -0.48
C PHE A 281 -12.54 13.43 -1.60
N VAL A 282 -13.78 13.01 -1.30
CA VAL A 282 -14.88 12.93 -2.29
C VAL A 282 -15.27 14.31 -2.82
N ALA A 283 -15.17 15.37 -2.00
CA ALA A 283 -15.46 16.73 -2.45
C ALA A 283 -14.49 17.20 -3.56
N ILE A 284 -13.26 16.66 -3.59
CA ILE A 284 -12.25 17.03 -4.61
C ILE A 284 -12.31 16.12 -5.83
N VAL A 285 -12.42 14.79 -5.62
CA VAL A 285 -12.48 13.83 -6.74
C VAL A 285 -13.83 13.87 -7.43
N GLY A 286 -14.88 14.21 -6.72
CA GLY A 286 -16.26 14.12 -7.16
C GLY A 286 -16.86 12.73 -6.99
N PRO A 287 -18.15 12.64 -6.63
CA PRO A 287 -18.86 11.38 -6.63
C PRO A 287 -19.14 10.93 -8.06
N ARG A 288 -19.18 9.62 -8.27
CA ARG A 288 -19.53 9.05 -9.57
C ARG A 288 -21.02 9.27 -9.87
N HIS A 289 -21.32 9.93 -10.98
CA HIS A 289 -22.68 10.16 -11.46
C HIS A 289 -22.90 9.56 -12.85
N PRO A 290 -24.00 8.86 -13.11
CA PRO A 290 -24.97 8.36 -12.11
C PRO A 290 -24.36 7.32 -11.16
N VAL A 291 -24.96 7.14 -9.98
CA VAL A 291 -24.54 6.10 -9.02
C VAL A 291 -24.62 4.73 -9.72
N PRO A 292 -23.52 3.96 -9.78
CA PRO A 292 -23.49 2.72 -10.53
C PRO A 292 -24.33 1.64 -9.85
N THR A 293 -25.08 0.89 -10.66
CA THR A 293 -25.75 -0.33 -10.20
C THR A 293 -24.75 -1.46 -9.94
N LEU A 294 -25.13 -2.44 -9.12
CA LEU A 294 -24.30 -3.64 -8.88
C LEU A 294 -23.90 -4.34 -10.19
N ARG A 295 -24.83 -4.42 -11.17
CA ARG A 295 -24.55 -5.02 -12.49
C ARG A 295 -23.46 -4.27 -13.24
N GLN A 296 -23.43 -2.93 -13.17
CA GLN A 296 -22.39 -2.11 -13.79
C GLN A 296 -21.05 -2.32 -13.08
N LEU A 297 -21.03 -2.35 -11.74
CA LEU A 297 -19.81 -2.63 -10.97
C LEU A 297 -19.25 -4.03 -11.27
N LEU A 298 -20.10 -5.05 -11.37
CA LEU A 298 -19.69 -6.40 -11.79
C LEU A 298 -19.19 -6.43 -13.24
N GLY A 299 -19.71 -5.57 -14.12
CA GLY A 299 -19.22 -5.41 -15.49
C GLY A 299 -17.81 -4.81 -15.58
N GLU A 300 -17.35 -4.12 -14.52
CA GLU A 300 -16.00 -3.52 -14.44
C GLU A 300 -14.92 -4.51 -13.95
N TRP A 301 -15.30 -5.78 -13.70
CA TRP A 301 -14.37 -6.82 -13.23
C TRP A 301 -13.10 -6.92 -14.07
N GLN A 302 -13.19 -6.76 -15.39
CA GLN A 302 -12.02 -6.79 -16.26
C GLN A 302 -11.03 -5.67 -15.94
N GLY A 303 -11.52 -4.44 -15.71
CA GLY A 303 -10.70 -3.31 -15.30
C GLY A 303 -10.02 -3.56 -13.96
N PHE A 304 -10.74 -4.15 -13.00
CA PHE A 304 -10.20 -4.56 -11.70
C PHE A 304 -9.05 -5.58 -11.85
N VAL A 305 -9.23 -6.62 -12.68
CA VAL A 305 -8.18 -7.62 -12.96
C VAL A 305 -6.97 -6.97 -13.64
N MET A 306 -7.21 -6.04 -14.57
CA MET A 306 -6.14 -5.32 -15.25
C MET A 306 -5.34 -4.46 -14.27
N SER A 307 -6.00 -3.69 -13.40
CA SER A 307 -5.33 -2.84 -12.41
C SER A 307 -4.56 -3.64 -11.36
N TYR A 308 -5.01 -4.84 -11.04
CA TYR A 308 -4.29 -5.73 -10.10
C TYR A 308 -2.99 -6.29 -10.68
N TRP A 309 -2.98 -6.61 -11.98
CA TRP A 309 -1.84 -7.26 -12.60
C TRP A 309 -0.86 -6.31 -13.29
N ALA A 310 -1.33 -5.44 -14.18
CA ALA A 310 -0.44 -4.64 -15.02
C ALA A 310 -1.18 -3.52 -15.76
N PHE A 311 -1.55 -2.46 -15.08
CA PHE A 311 -2.17 -1.29 -15.70
C PHE A 311 -1.37 -0.04 -15.30
N PHE A 312 -0.45 0.36 -16.17
CA PHE A 312 0.60 1.31 -15.90
C PHE A 312 0.22 2.75 -16.30
N GLY A 313 1.21 3.67 -16.16
CA GLY A 313 1.01 5.08 -16.45
C GLY A 313 -0.01 5.71 -15.49
N GLY A 314 -0.75 6.68 -15.94
CA GLY A 314 -1.94 7.22 -15.27
C GLY A 314 -3.16 6.31 -15.42
N VAL A 315 -3.01 4.99 -15.24
CA VAL A 315 -4.06 3.96 -15.50
C VAL A 315 -4.51 4.00 -16.97
N ASN A 316 -3.58 4.20 -17.88
CA ASN A 316 -3.82 4.36 -19.31
C ASN A 316 -2.89 3.54 -20.21
N VAL A 317 -1.93 2.80 -19.64
CA VAL A 317 -1.00 1.92 -20.35
C VAL A 317 -1.24 0.47 -19.98
N ALA A 318 -2.04 -0.23 -20.79
CA ALA A 318 -2.36 -1.64 -20.56
C ALA A 318 -1.23 -2.56 -21.07
N ALA A 319 -0.98 -3.65 -20.33
CA ALA A 319 -0.11 -4.73 -20.79
C ALA A 319 -0.77 -5.52 -21.93
N PRO A 320 0.00 -6.30 -22.72
CA PRO A 320 -0.56 -7.23 -23.69
C PRO A 320 -1.53 -8.23 -23.06
N ARG A 321 -2.62 -8.58 -23.76
CA ARG A 321 -3.70 -9.42 -23.21
C ARG A 321 -3.23 -10.78 -22.66
N TRP A 322 -2.21 -11.39 -23.25
CA TRP A 322 -1.68 -12.67 -22.80
C TRP A 322 -1.08 -12.60 -21.38
N VAL A 323 -0.56 -11.44 -20.96
CA VAL A 323 -0.02 -11.22 -19.60
C VAL A 323 -1.13 -11.42 -18.57
N TYR A 324 -2.29 -10.82 -18.80
CA TYR A 324 -3.45 -10.95 -17.89
C TYR A 324 -3.94 -12.40 -17.81
N TRP A 325 -3.99 -13.10 -18.95
CA TRP A 325 -4.40 -14.51 -18.98
C TRP A 325 -3.40 -15.37 -18.20
N ALA A 326 -2.11 -15.21 -18.46
CA ALA A 326 -1.05 -16.00 -17.80
C ALA A 326 -1.05 -15.79 -16.29
N LEU A 327 -1.10 -14.53 -15.82
CA LEU A 327 -1.09 -14.20 -14.40
C LEU A 327 -2.41 -14.61 -13.70
N SER A 328 -3.55 -14.46 -14.37
CA SER A 328 -4.84 -14.90 -13.82
C SER A 328 -4.94 -16.43 -13.72
N LEU A 329 -4.41 -17.16 -14.69
CA LEU A 329 -4.31 -18.63 -14.62
C LEU A 329 -3.40 -19.08 -13.49
N LEU A 330 -2.26 -18.42 -13.30
CA LEU A 330 -1.36 -18.69 -12.16
C LEU A 330 -2.08 -18.45 -10.82
N GLY A 331 -2.78 -17.34 -10.69
CA GLY A 331 -3.59 -17.01 -9.50
C GLY A 331 -4.70 -18.04 -9.26
N GLY A 332 -5.43 -18.42 -10.31
CA GLY A 332 -6.48 -19.44 -10.26
C GLY A 332 -5.93 -20.82 -9.84
N ALA A 333 -4.78 -21.23 -10.37
CA ALA A 333 -4.11 -22.47 -9.98
C ALA A 333 -3.72 -22.44 -8.49
N GLY A 334 -3.24 -21.30 -7.98
CA GLY A 334 -2.95 -21.10 -6.56
C GLY A 334 -4.19 -21.25 -5.68
N LEU A 335 -5.30 -20.61 -6.06
CA LEU A 335 -6.58 -20.71 -5.33
C LEU A 335 -7.12 -22.14 -5.32
N LEU A 336 -7.06 -22.84 -6.46
CA LEU A 336 -7.45 -24.24 -6.55
C LEU A 336 -6.58 -25.12 -5.65
N GLY A 337 -5.25 -24.92 -5.68
CA GLY A 337 -4.31 -25.63 -4.80
C GLY A 337 -4.63 -25.43 -3.32
N MET A 338 -4.94 -24.21 -2.92
CA MET A 338 -5.36 -23.88 -1.54
C MET A 338 -6.69 -24.58 -1.18
N ALA A 339 -7.69 -24.53 -2.04
CA ALA A 339 -8.98 -25.19 -1.82
C ALA A 339 -8.81 -26.71 -1.65
N LEU A 340 -8.01 -27.34 -2.51
CA LEU A 340 -7.70 -28.78 -2.43
C LEU A 340 -6.93 -29.13 -1.14
N HIS A 341 -6.03 -28.27 -0.70
CA HIS A 341 -5.30 -28.47 0.57
C HIS A 341 -6.26 -28.43 1.76
N VAL A 342 -7.10 -27.39 1.86
CA VAL A 342 -8.11 -27.24 2.92
C VAL A 342 -9.06 -28.46 2.93
N TRP A 343 -9.56 -28.87 1.76
CA TRP A 343 -10.42 -30.02 1.62
C TRP A 343 -9.78 -31.32 2.13
N ARG A 344 -8.48 -31.55 1.82
CA ARG A 344 -7.73 -32.73 2.33
C ARG A 344 -7.60 -32.69 3.85
N LEU A 345 -7.36 -31.50 4.44
CA LEU A 345 -7.27 -31.36 5.90
C LEU A 345 -8.60 -31.64 6.61
N VAL A 346 -9.71 -31.17 6.06
CA VAL A 346 -11.06 -31.45 6.60
C VAL A 346 -11.35 -32.96 6.55
N ARG A 347 -11.13 -33.60 5.40
CA ARG A 347 -11.34 -35.04 5.24
C ARG A 347 -10.42 -35.94 6.13
N ALA A 348 -9.21 -35.47 6.40
CA ALA A 348 -8.33 -36.21 7.31
C ALA A 348 -8.87 -36.20 8.75
N ARG A 349 -9.43 -35.06 9.21
CA ARG A 349 -10.05 -34.92 10.53
C ARG A 349 -11.36 -35.69 10.70
N GLU A 350 -12.06 -36.03 9.63
CA GLU A 350 -13.28 -36.83 9.67
C GLU A 350 -12.98 -38.35 9.78
N ARG A 351 -11.72 -38.75 9.58
CA ARG A 351 -11.28 -40.17 9.64
C ARG A 351 -10.61 -40.57 10.94
N ASP A 352 -10.22 -39.57 11.74
CA ASP A 352 -9.68 -39.74 13.11
C ASP A 352 -10.77 -39.53 14.17
#